data_a36fe3da75df8b769f01f114253ac7ec
#
_entry.id   a36fe3da75df8b769f01f114253ac7ec
#
_cell.length_a   1.000
_cell.length_b   1.000
_cell.length_c   1.000
_cell.angle_alpha   90.00
_cell.angle_beta   90.00
_cell.angle_gamma   90.00
#
_symmetry.space_group_name_H-M   'P 1'
#
loop_
_entity.id
_entity.type
_entity.pdbx_description
1 polymer ?
#
loop_
_entity_poly.entity_id
_entity_poly.type
_entity_poly.pdbx_seq_one_letter_code
_entity_poly.pdbx_strand_id
1 'polypeptide(L)'
;MLNPHVAMTTGKAAAQVGHAAQLVLQDLPAEAAAAWLGDGAPVVVRTAAEDEWDRLLATAPVVVADGGFTEVEPGTVTVVATHGW
;
A
#
# COMPACT_ATOMS: atom_id res chain seq x y z
N MET A 1 4.16 -0.22 -2.27
CA MET A 1 4.81 -1.42 -2.84
C MET A 1 3.78 -2.51 -3.06
N LEU A 2 3.69 -2.99 -4.26
CA LEU A 2 2.83 -4.12 -4.61
C LEU A 2 3.54 -5.45 -4.31
N ASN A 3 2.74 -6.43 -3.89
CA ASN A 3 3.22 -7.79 -3.62
C ASN A 3 3.74 -8.43 -4.92
N PRO A 4 5.01 -8.86 -4.98
CA PRO A 4 5.58 -9.46 -6.19
C PRO A 4 5.08 -10.89 -6.48
N HIS A 5 4.42 -11.53 -5.52
CA HIS A 5 3.95 -12.91 -5.62
C HIS A 5 2.50 -13.03 -6.09
N VAL A 6 1.80 -11.90 -6.28
CA VAL A 6 0.38 -11.88 -6.61
C VAL A 6 0.16 -11.14 -7.92
N ALA A 7 -0.51 -11.79 -8.86
CA ALA A 7 -0.95 -11.15 -10.09
C ALA A 7 -2.30 -10.48 -9.86
N MET A 8 -2.38 -9.20 -10.16
CA MET A 8 -3.63 -8.43 -10.05
C MET A 8 -3.86 -7.65 -11.34
N THR A 9 -5.12 -7.51 -11.74
CA THR A 9 -5.48 -6.58 -12.81
C THR A 9 -5.12 -5.15 -12.39
N THR A 10 -4.98 -4.27 -13.36
CA THR A 10 -4.72 -2.85 -13.12
C THR A 10 -5.79 -2.22 -12.21
N GLY A 11 -7.06 -2.58 -12.44
CA GLY A 11 -8.17 -2.09 -11.61
C GLY A 11 -8.07 -2.54 -10.15
N LYS A 12 -7.74 -3.81 -9.92
CA LYS A 12 -7.55 -4.34 -8.56
C LYS A 12 -6.36 -3.68 -7.88
N ALA A 13 -5.24 -3.55 -8.57
CA ALA A 13 -4.05 -2.90 -8.04
C ALA A 13 -4.33 -1.44 -7.68
N ALA A 14 -5.03 -0.71 -8.55
CA ALA A 14 -5.41 0.68 -8.29
C ALA A 14 -6.31 0.81 -7.06
N ALA A 15 -7.29 -0.05 -6.91
CA ALA A 15 -8.17 -0.06 -5.74
C ALA A 15 -7.39 -0.30 -4.44
N GLN A 16 -6.48 -1.25 -4.45
CA GLN A 16 -5.65 -1.58 -3.28
C GLN A 16 -4.67 -0.46 -2.95
N VAL A 17 -4.09 0.19 -3.95
CA VAL A 17 -3.22 1.36 -3.74
C VAL A 17 -4.02 2.53 -3.15
N GLY A 18 -5.23 2.78 -3.63
CA GLY A 18 -6.11 3.81 -3.08
C GLY A 18 -6.45 3.53 -1.61
N HIS A 19 -6.73 2.28 -1.27
CA HIS A 19 -6.97 1.89 0.12
C HIS A 19 -5.72 2.08 0.98
N ALA A 20 -4.54 1.73 0.48
CA ALA A 20 -3.28 1.96 1.17
C ALA A 20 -3.04 3.44 1.44
N ALA A 21 -3.30 4.31 0.46
CA ALA A 21 -3.15 5.75 0.61
C ALA A 21 -4.08 6.30 1.70
N GLN A 22 -5.30 5.80 1.78
CA GLN A 22 -6.25 6.18 2.83
C GLN A 22 -5.74 5.76 4.21
N LEU A 23 -5.19 4.57 4.34
CA LEU A 23 -4.63 4.09 5.60
C LEU A 23 -3.37 4.87 6.00
N VAL A 24 -2.54 5.25 5.04
CA VAL A 24 -1.39 6.13 5.30
C VAL A 24 -1.86 7.47 5.85
N LEU A 25 -2.90 8.05 5.29
CA LEU A 25 -3.46 9.31 5.77
C LEU A 25 -3.90 9.21 7.23
N GLN A 26 -4.46 8.08 7.63
CA GLN A 26 -4.86 7.84 9.02
C GLN A 26 -3.66 7.61 9.95
N ASP A 27 -2.56 7.05 9.44
CA ASP A 27 -1.36 6.76 10.21
C ASP A 27 -0.46 7.98 10.43
N LEU A 28 -0.51 8.95 9.52
CA LEU A 28 0.33 10.14 9.61
C LEU A 28 -0.11 11.07 10.73
N PRO A 29 0.84 11.75 11.41
CA PRO A 29 0.51 12.89 12.25
C PRO A 29 -0.23 13.97 11.45
N ALA A 30 -1.10 14.73 12.11
CA ALA A 30 -1.96 15.72 11.45
C ALA A 30 -1.18 16.72 10.59
N GLU A 31 -0.02 17.17 11.06
CA GLU A 31 0.84 18.10 10.32
C GLU A 31 1.41 17.49 9.05
N ALA A 32 1.87 16.22 9.14
CA ALA A 32 2.40 15.50 7.99
C ALA A 32 1.29 15.20 6.98
N ALA A 33 0.11 14.83 7.45
CA ALA A 33 -1.05 14.59 6.59
C ALA A 33 -1.45 15.87 5.83
N ALA A 34 -1.49 17.00 6.51
CA ALA A 34 -1.82 18.30 5.90
C ALA A 34 -0.77 18.70 4.85
N ALA A 35 0.52 18.49 5.12
CA ALA A 35 1.59 18.79 4.18
C ALA A 35 1.50 17.90 2.93
N TRP A 36 1.25 16.61 3.11
CA TRP A 36 1.09 15.68 2.00
C TRP A 36 -0.10 16.05 1.12
N LEU A 37 -1.25 16.33 1.72
CA LEU A 37 -2.44 16.77 0.98
C LEU A 37 -2.20 18.09 0.26
N GLY A 38 -1.50 19.04 0.90
CA GLY A 38 -1.12 20.32 0.30
C GLY A 38 -0.21 20.18 -0.92
N ASP A 39 0.59 19.13 -0.96
CA ASP A 39 1.48 18.81 -2.08
C ASP A 39 0.77 18.01 -3.19
N GLY A 40 -0.53 17.78 -3.09
CA GLY A 40 -1.31 17.06 -4.08
C GLY A 40 -1.37 15.55 -3.83
N ALA A 41 -1.06 15.10 -2.62
CA ALA A 41 -1.09 13.69 -2.21
C ALA A 41 -0.28 12.78 -3.14
N PRO A 42 1.01 13.06 -3.40
CA PRO A 42 1.81 12.28 -4.33
C PRO A 42 1.99 10.83 -3.86
N VAL A 43 1.86 9.89 -4.78
CA VAL A 43 2.04 8.45 -4.51
C VAL A 43 2.96 7.86 -5.56
N VAL A 44 3.93 7.08 -5.12
CA VAL A 44 4.79 6.30 -6.01
C VAL A 44 4.45 4.83 -5.84
N VAL A 45 4.10 4.16 -6.93
CA VAL A 45 3.72 2.74 -6.93
C VAL A 45 4.79 1.93 -7.63
N ARG A 46 5.31 0.92 -6.94
CA ARG A 46 6.27 -0.03 -7.50
C ARG A 46 5.94 -1.44 -7.05
N THR A 47 6.29 -2.43 -7.84
CA THR A 47 6.31 -3.83 -7.38
C THR A 47 7.60 -4.06 -6.60
N ALA A 48 7.48 -4.60 -5.39
CA ALA A 48 8.63 -4.88 -4.55
C ALA A 48 9.45 -6.05 -5.14
N ALA A 49 10.78 -6.04 -4.91
CA ALA A 49 11.59 -7.24 -5.09
C ALA A 49 11.26 -8.24 -3.96
N GLU A 50 11.53 -9.52 -4.14
CA GLU A 50 11.15 -10.54 -3.16
C GLU A 50 11.75 -10.30 -1.78
N ASP A 51 13.03 -10.00 -1.71
CA ASP A 51 13.72 -9.71 -0.45
C ASP A 51 13.23 -8.42 0.20
N GLU A 52 12.96 -7.41 -0.61
CA GLU A 52 12.37 -6.14 -0.17
C GLU A 52 10.96 -6.37 0.40
N TRP A 53 10.17 -7.22 -0.25
CA TRP A 53 8.81 -7.54 0.20
C TRP A 53 8.81 -8.16 1.60
N ASP A 54 9.66 -9.16 1.83
CA ASP A 54 9.74 -9.83 3.11
C ASP A 54 10.11 -8.85 4.24
N ARG A 55 11.05 -7.95 3.98
CA ARG A 55 11.44 -6.90 4.93
C ARG A 55 10.30 -5.93 5.19
N LEU A 56 9.59 -5.50 4.16
CA LEU A 56 8.48 -4.55 4.27
C LEU A 56 7.28 -5.14 4.99
N LEU A 57 6.97 -6.41 4.82
CA LEU A 57 5.92 -7.08 5.58
C LEU A 57 6.15 -6.99 7.09
N ALA A 58 7.42 -7.03 7.51
CA ALA A 58 7.79 -6.96 8.90
C ALA A 58 7.84 -5.53 9.46
N THR A 59 8.05 -4.53 8.61
CA THR A 59 8.41 -3.17 9.07
C THR A 59 7.49 -2.05 8.56
N ALA A 60 6.73 -2.27 7.49
CA ALA A 60 5.90 -1.21 6.92
C ALA A 60 4.78 -0.79 7.89
N PRO A 61 4.52 0.52 8.02
CA PRO A 61 3.48 1.02 8.90
C PRO A 61 2.07 0.72 8.41
N VAL A 62 1.91 0.51 7.11
CA VAL A 62 0.61 0.22 6.50
C VAL A 62 0.68 -1.06 5.68
N VAL A 63 -0.21 -1.99 5.98
CA VAL A 63 -0.35 -3.28 5.30
C VAL A 63 -1.81 -3.45 4.89
N VAL A 64 -2.05 -3.72 3.61
CA VAL A 64 -3.40 -3.93 3.08
C VAL A 64 -3.60 -5.41 2.80
N ALA A 65 -4.54 -6.02 3.52
CA ALA A 65 -4.97 -7.39 3.28
C ALA A 65 -6.28 -7.38 2.48
N ASP A 66 -6.40 -8.29 1.51
CA ASP A 66 -7.62 -8.41 0.72
C ASP A 66 -8.72 -9.14 1.50
N GLY A 67 -9.96 -8.70 1.31
CA GLY A 67 -11.13 -9.33 1.94
C GLY A 67 -11.59 -10.62 1.27
N GLY A 68 -11.02 -10.99 0.14
CA GLY A 68 -11.31 -12.26 -0.55
C GLY A 68 -12.52 -12.22 -1.47
N PHE A 69 -12.95 -11.04 -1.89
CA PHE A 69 -14.10 -10.90 -2.78
C PHE A 69 -13.75 -10.86 -4.27
N THR A 70 -12.47 -10.94 -4.61
CA THR A 70 -11.99 -10.72 -5.97
C THR A 70 -10.88 -11.70 -6.37
N GLU A 71 -9.78 -11.20 -6.92
CA GLU A 71 -8.76 -11.94 -7.67
C GLU A 71 -7.79 -12.73 -6.81
N VAL A 72 -7.75 -12.47 -5.50
CA VAL A 72 -6.75 -13.06 -4.60
C VAL A 72 -7.42 -13.77 -3.44
N GLU A 73 -6.69 -14.67 -2.79
CA GLU A 73 -7.14 -15.40 -1.61
C GLU A 73 -7.45 -14.43 -0.44
N PRO A 74 -8.49 -14.75 0.38
CA PRO A 74 -8.78 -13.96 1.57
C PRO A 74 -7.57 -13.84 2.50
N GLY A 75 -7.31 -12.64 2.99
CA GLY A 75 -6.20 -12.39 3.89
C GLY A 75 -4.85 -12.21 3.21
N THR A 76 -4.78 -12.34 1.90
CA THR A 76 -3.54 -12.06 1.15
C THR A 76 -3.18 -10.59 1.28
N VAL A 77 -1.95 -10.31 1.69
CA VAL A 77 -1.43 -8.95 1.71
C VAL A 77 -1.09 -8.54 0.28
N THR A 78 -1.76 -7.55 -0.24
CA THR A 78 -1.61 -7.09 -1.63
C THR A 78 -0.67 -5.91 -1.78
N VAL A 79 -0.66 -5.02 -0.80
CA VAL A 79 0.10 -3.77 -0.83
C VAL A 79 0.64 -3.48 0.56
N VAL A 80 1.86 -2.99 0.62
CA VAL A 80 2.38 -2.31 1.81
C VAL A 80 2.73 -0.88 1.45
N ALA A 81 2.57 0.03 2.38
CA ALA A 81 2.88 1.44 2.16
C ALA A 81 3.84 1.95 3.22
N THR A 82 4.75 2.80 2.77
CA THR A 82 5.66 3.54 3.63
C THR A 82 5.46 5.03 3.38
N HIS A 83 5.84 5.84 4.34
CA HIS A 83 5.83 7.29 4.22
C HIS A 83 7.13 7.85 4.82
N GLY A 84 7.44 9.10 4.53
CA GLY A 84 8.66 9.74 5.03
C GLY A 84 9.90 9.44 4.20
N TRP A 85 9.73 9.26 2.90
CA TRP A 85 10.83 9.18 1.94
C TRP A 85 11.55 10.52 1.77
#